data_40261f4b9c11b139d81d79f5a4d2cda4
#
_entry.id   40261f4b9c11b139d81d79f5a4d2cda4
#
_cell.length_a   1.000
_cell.length_b   1.000
_cell.length_c   1.000
_cell.angle_alpha   90.00
_cell.angle_beta   90.00
_cell.angle_gamma   90.00
#
_symmetry.space_group_name_H-M   'P 1'
#
loop_
_entity.id
_entity.type
_entity.pdbx_description
1 polymer ?
#
loop_
_entity_poly.entity_id
_entity_poly.type
_entity_poly.pdbx_seq_one_letter_code
_entity_poly.pdbx_strand_id
1 'polypeptide(L)'
;MIYKMTGSGNDFVMLDGRSTRPDQWPATRVAALCDRRNGVGADGLVMLTPDAPGTVRMIYWNADGSRAAMCGNAALCSARLSLYLEMASGGDLCLLTEAGVVRAHCEPGGESAEVNLPDVELPVEPPGLAAGAGERWLEFAVVGVPHLVVRVDDIERVDMGRGRTLRHDPRLGDAGANVNFIAPPFDPADPWLIRTYERGVEAETLACGTGTVASAISLAARSEATLPIRFRTRGGPELSVRAELREGRAINVWLGGQGRLLFRGVWEGP
;
A
#
# COMPACT_ATOMS: atom_id res chain seq x y z
N MET A 1 12.96 18.07 13.69
CA MET A 1 12.07 17.04 14.29
C MET A 1 11.68 16.05 13.21
N ILE A 2 11.80 14.73 13.49
CA ILE A 2 11.33 13.66 12.64
C ILE A 2 10.24 12.87 13.37
N TYR A 3 9.35 12.21 12.62
CA TYR A 3 8.32 11.31 13.13
C TYR A 3 8.53 9.96 12.48
N LYS A 4 8.75 8.91 13.26
CA LYS A 4 8.85 7.54 12.74
C LYS A 4 7.48 6.90 12.79
N MET A 5 7.00 6.44 11.64
CA MET A 5 5.70 5.79 11.51
C MET A 5 5.82 4.42 10.85
N THR A 6 4.84 3.57 11.13
CA THR A 6 4.62 2.32 10.37
C THR A 6 3.23 2.34 9.76
N GLY A 7 3.13 1.92 8.51
CA GLY A 7 1.90 1.80 7.74
C GLY A 7 1.78 0.41 7.13
N SER A 8 1.03 -0.46 7.79
CA SER A 8 0.64 -1.78 7.27
C SER A 8 1.79 -2.61 6.67
N GLY A 9 2.97 -2.60 7.31
CA GLY A 9 4.13 -3.39 6.91
C GLY A 9 5.30 -2.59 6.33
N ASN A 10 5.09 -1.32 5.96
CA ASN A 10 6.16 -0.38 5.64
C ASN A 10 6.43 0.56 6.80
N ASP A 11 7.63 1.13 6.82
CA ASP A 11 8.00 2.12 7.81
C ASP A 11 8.58 3.37 7.16
N PHE A 12 8.19 4.53 7.67
CA PHE A 12 8.53 5.81 7.08
C PHE A 12 9.13 6.77 8.12
N VAL A 13 10.06 7.61 7.69
CA VAL A 13 10.36 8.85 8.38
C VAL A 13 9.48 9.95 7.80
N MET A 14 8.81 10.70 8.66
CA MET A 14 7.89 11.76 8.27
C MET A 14 8.41 13.10 8.78
N LEU A 15 8.23 14.15 7.98
CA LEU A 15 8.64 15.52 8.29
C LEU A 15 7.45 16.46 8.27
N ASP A 16 7.48 17.42 9.19
CA ASP A 16 6.61 18.59 9.17
C ASP A 16 7.22 19.65 8.24
N GLY A 17 6.65 19.83 7.07
CA GLY A 17 7.09 20.77 6.04
C GLY A 17 6.92 22.24 6.43
N ARG A 18 6.29 22.55 7.57
CA ARG A 18 6.29 23.92 8.14
C ARG A 18 7.67 24.30 8.69
N SER A 19 8.51 23.32 9.05
CA SER A 19 9.83 23.50 9.65
C SER A 19 11.00 23.17 8.73
N THR A 20 10.76 22.63 7.54
CA THR A 20 11.79 22.25 6.57
C THR A 20 11.23 22.29 5.15
N ARG A 21 12.09 22.41 4.15
CA ARG A 21 11.69 22.49 2.74
C ARG A 21 12.26 21.34 1.92
N PRO A 22 11.63 20.96 0.79
CA PRO A 22 12.06 19.83 -0.03
C PRO A 22 13.51 19.98 -0.57
N ASP A 23 13.98 21.20 -0.86
CA ASP A 23 15.32 21.48 -1.33
C ASP A 23 16.44 21.15 -0.32
N GLN A 24 16.09 21.07 0.97
CA GLN A 24 16.99 20.67 2.06
C GLN A 24 17.17 19.14 2.15
N TRP A 25 16.45 18.38 1.31
CA TRP A 25 16.44 16.92 1.32
C TRP A 25 16.85 16.35 -0.06
N PRO A 26 18.12 16.56 -0.47
CA PRO A 26 18.63 15.90 -1.67
C PRO A 26 18.67 14.38 -1.51
N ALA A 27 18.69 13.64 -2.62
CA ALA A 27 18.62 12.18 -2.63
C ALA A 27 19.64 11.52 -1.68
N THR A 28 20.86 12.04 -1.63
CA THR A 28 21.92 11.54 -0.75
C THR A 28 21.59 11.65 0.74
N ARG A 29 20.94 12.76 1.13
CA ARG A 29 20.51 12.98 2.52
C ARG A 29 19.34 12.09 2.90
N VAL A 30 18.39 11.90 1.97
CA VAL A 30 17.27 10.97 2.16
C VAL A 30 17.80 9.55 2.32
N ALA A 31 18.71 9.11 1.43
CA ALA A 31 19.30 7.79 1.51
C ALA A 31 20.06 7.57 2.83
N ALA A 32 20.83 8.57 3.29
CA ALA A 32 21.52 8.49 4.58
C ALA A 32 20.55 8.37 5.77
N LEU A 33 19.42 9.11 5.75
CA LEU A 33 18.38 9.01 6.77
C LEU A 33 17.71 7.64 6.78
N CYS A 34 17.45 7.09 5.58
CA CYS A 34 16.75 5.81 5.40
C CYS A 34 17.66 4.58 5.59
N ASP A 35 18.97 4.76 5.68
CA ASP A 35 19.90 3.65 5.96
C ASP A 35 19.60 3.01 7.32
N ARG A 36 19.37 1.68 7.33
CA ARG A 36 18.94 0.96 8.53
C ARG A 36 20.06 0.71 9.55
N ARG A 37 21.31 0.97 9.17
CA ARG A 37 22.49 0.77 10.06
C ARG A 37 23.12 2.07 10.51
N ASN A 38 23.16 3.07 9.62
CA ASN A 38 23.87 4.33 9.87
C ASN A 38 22.93 5.54 9.98
N GLY A 39 21.63 5.36 9.67
CA GLY A 39 20.58 6.37 9.76
C GLY A 39 19.49 6.01 10.76
N VAL A 40 18.31 6.54 10.55
CA VAL A 40 17.09 6.17 11.28
C VAL A 40 16.55 4.84 10.78
N GLY A 41 16.77 4.54 9.50
CA GLY A 41 16.23 3.36 8.80
C GLY A 41 14.77 3.54 8.46
N ALA A 42 14.42 3.44 7.18
CA ALA A 42 13.05 3.48 6.69
C ALA A 42 12.95 2.98 5.25
N ASP A 43 11.74 2.62 4.82
CA ASP A 43 11.42 2.35 3.42
C ASP A 43 11.29 3.64 2.60
N GLY A 44 11.14 4.78 3.27
CA GLY A 44 11.12 6.08 2.61
C GLY A 44 10.93 7.26 3.54
N LEU A 45 11.04 8.44 2.95
CA LEU A 45 10.81 9.73 3.61
C LEU A 45 9.55 10.36 3.06
N VAL A 46 8.73 10.94 3.94
CA VAL A 46 7.55 11.73 3.57
C VAL A 46 7.64 13.12 4.18
N MET A 47 7.31 14.15 3.41
CA MET A 47 7.12 15.51 3.92
C MET A 47 5.67 15.93 3.75
N LEU A 48 5.08 16.46 4.82
CA LEU A 48 3.71 16.96 4.85
C LEU A 48 3.71 18.47 5.04
N THR A 49 2.97 19.19 4.22
CA THR A 49 2.82 20.65 4.32
C THR A 49 1.35 21.02 4.18
N PRO A 50 0.76 21.81 5.11
CA PRO A 50 -0.59 22.34 4.92
C PRO A 50 -0.66 23.14 3.62
N ASP A 51 -1.74 22.98 2.84
CA ASP A 51 -1.96 23.71 1.58
C ASP A 51 -3.20 24.59 1.67
N ALA A 52 -4.35 24.00 1.99
CA ALA A 52 -5.62 24.70 2.21
C ALA A 52 -6.37 24.02 3.38
N PRO A 53 -7.46 24.58 3.91
CA PRO A 53 -8.27 23.91 4.92
C PRO A 53 -8.65 22.49 4.48
N GLY A 54 -8.30 21.48 5.29
CA GLY A 54 -8.53 20.07 4.99
C GLY A 54 -7.65 19.49 3.88
N THR A 55 -6.63 20.21 3.41
CA THR A 55 -5.76 19.79 2.32
C THR A 55 -4.29 19.84 2.75
N VAL A 56 -3.57 18.74 2.57
CA VAL A 56 -2.17 18.58 2.94
C VAL A 56 -1.38 18.10 1.74
N ARG A 57 -0.29 18.78 1.40
CA ARG A 57 0.65 18.35 0.36
C ARG A 57 1.55 17.25 0.92
N MET A 58 1.60 16.15 0.20
CA MET A 58 2.45 15.01 0.50
C MET A 58 3.53 14.86 -0.56
N ILE A 59 4.77 14.88 -0.13
CA ILE A 59 5.94 14.61 -0.97
C ILE A 59 6.59 13.33 -0.46
N TYR A 60 6.84 12.38 -1.37
CA TYR A 60 7.38 11.07 -1.02
C TYR A 60 8.69 10.77 -1.75
N TRP A 61 9.68 10.26 -1.02
CA TRP A 61 10.94 9.72 -1.52
C TRP A 61 11.09 8.26 -1.10
N ASN A 62 11.52 7.42 -2.01
CA ASN A 62 12.00 6.07 -1.70
C ASN A 62 13.25 6.11 -0.81
N ALA A 63 13.64 4.98 -0.24
CA ALA A 63 14.82 4.87 0.63
C ALA A 63 16.14 5.26 -0.06
N ASP A 64 16.22 5.13 -1.41
CA ASP A 64 17.38 5.54 -2.21
C ASP A 64 17.42 7.05 -2.52
N GLY A 65 16.41 7.80 -2.06
CA GLY A 65 16.26 9.23 -2.31
C GLY A 65 15.57 9.59 -3.62
N SER A 66 15.18 8.63 -4.45
CA SER A 66 14.38 8.90 -5.65
C SER A 66 12.97 9.34 -5.28
N ARG A 67 12.38 10.23 -6.08
CA ARG A 67 10.99 10.68 -5.91
C ARG A 67 10.04 9.61 -6.42
N ALA A 68 8.95 9.40 -5.72
CA ALA A 68 7.87 8.55 -6.17
C ALA A 68 6.53 9.28 -6.08
N ALA A 69 5.66 9.04 -7.05
CA ALA A 69 4.42 9.78 -7.19
C ALA A 69 3.45 9.54 -6.03
N MET A 70 3.38 8.33 -5.51
CA MET A 70 2.51 7.94 -4.39
C MET A 70 2.89 6.54 -3.85
N CYS A 71 2.59 6.31 -2.57
CA CYS A 71 2.59 4.99 -1.92
C CYS A 71 1.38 4.93 -0.99
N GLY A 72 0.54 3.90 -1.15
CA GLY A 72 -0.69 3.74 -0.35
C GLY A 72 -0.42 3.70 1.15
N ASN A 73 0.58 2.95 1.60
CA ASN A 73 0.95 2.84 3.01
C ASN A 73 1.53 4.17 3.56
N ALA A 74 2.29 4.90 2.74
CA ALA A 74 2.74 6.25 3.09
C ALA A 74 1.57 7.24 3.19
N ALA A 75 0.55 7.10 2.34
CA ALA A 75 -0.65 7.93 2.38
C ALA A 75 -1.48 7.68 3.65
N LEU A 76 -1.62 6.41 4.11
CA LEU A 76 -2.24 6.08 5.40
C LEU A 76 -1.51 6.77 6.57
N CYS A 77 -0.17 6.68 6.61
CA CYS A 77 0.64 7.38 7.60
C CYS A 77 0.48 8.91 7.49
N SER A 78 0.44 9.44 6.27
CA SER A 78 0.28 10.88 6.00
C SER A 78 -1.04 11.41 6.52
N ALA A 79 -2.13 10.70 6.28
CA ALA A 79 -3.44 11.06 6.78
C ALA A 79 -3.46 11.13 8.32
N ARG A 80 -2.91 10.11 8.98
CA ARG A 80 -2.83 10.05 10.46
C ARG A 80 -1.94 11.16 11.03
N LEU A 81 -0.75 11.37 10.45
CA LEU A 81 0.16 12.42 10.94
C LEU A 81 -0.39 13.82 10.71
N SER A 82 -1.13 14.04 9.63
CA SER A 82 -1.78 15.33 9.36
C SER A 82 -2.76 15.73 10.46
N LEU A 83 -3.55 14.79 10.99
CA LEU A 83 -4.41 15.04 12.14
C LEU A 83 -3.59 15.25 13.42
N TYR A 84 -2.57 14.42 13.67
CA TYR A 84 -1.70 14.55 14.84
C TYR A 84 -0.99 15.90 14.92
N LEU A 85 -0.59 16.46 13.75
CA LEU A 85 0.07 17.76 13.64
C LEU A 85 -0.91 18.94 13.47
N GLU A 86 -2.21 18.67 13.57
CA GLU A 86 -3.26 19.69 13.40
C GLU A 86 -3.18 20.43 12.04
N MET A 87 -2.71 19.71 11.00
CA MET A 87 -2.70 20.22 9.61
C MET A 87 -4.07 20.09 8.94
N ALA A 88 -4.94 19.21 9.46
CA ALA A 88 -6.32 19.05 9.08
C ALA A 88 -7.17 18.86 10.33
N SER A 89 -8.42 19.30 10.28
CA SER A 89 -9.43 19.14 11.32
C SER A 89 -10.56 18.22 10.84
N GLY A 90 -11.10 17.42 11.75
CA GLY A 90 -12.09 16.40 11.40
C GLY A 90 -11.44 15.13 10.87
N GLY A 91 -12.22 14.18 10.39
CA GLY A 91 -11.72 12.89 9.91
C GLY A 91 -11.34 12.89 8.44
N ASP A 92 -11.95 13.76 7.63
CA ASP A 92 -11.79 13.81 6.18
C ASP A 92 -10.73 14.83 5.77
N LEU A 93 -9.83 14.44 4.88
CA LEU A 93 -8.82 15.32 4.31
C LEU A 93 -8.45 14.92 2.88
N CYS A 94 -7.81 15.84 2.16
CA CYS A 94 -7.22 15.60 0.85
C CYS A 94 -5.69 15.63 0.96
N LEU A 95 -5.03 14.61 0.41
CA LEU A 95 -3.58 14.58 0.22
C LEU A 95 -3.28 14.97 -1.24
N LEU A 96 -2.55 16.06 -1.44
CA LEU A 96 -2.04 16.45 -2.76
C LEU A 96 -0.72 15.72 -2.99
N THR A 97 -0.73 14.72 -3.85
CA THR A 97 0.44 13.91 -4.22
C THR A 97 0.89 14.21 -5.65
N GLU A 98 2.05 13.70 -6.06
CA GLU A 98 2.50 13.78 -7.46
C GLU A 98 1.64 12.93 -8.41
N ALA A 99 0.91 11.93 -7.89
CA ALA A 99 -0.08 11.14 -8.64
C ALA A 99 -1.47 11.81 -8.72
N GLY A 100 -1.66 12.96 -8.07
CA GLY A 100 -2.94 13.67 -8.00
C GLY A 100 -3.48 13.76 -6.58
N VAL A 101 -4.77 14.09 -6.49
CA VAL A 101 -5.48 14.25 -5.21
C VAL A 101 -5.96 12.90 -4.71
N VAL A 102 -5.59 12.56 -3.48
CA VAL A 102 -6.03 11.36 -2.77
C VAL A 102 -6.92 11.80 -1.60
N ARG A 103 -8.19 11.39 -1.60
CA ARG A 103 -9.05 11.59 -0.42
C ARG A 103 -8.64 10.61 0.66
N ALA A 104 -8.62 11.05 1.90
CA ALA A 104 -8.31 10.21 3.04
C ALA A 104 -9.33 10.43 4.15
N HIS A 105 -9.53 9.40 4.95
CA HIS A 105 -10.36 9.42 6.14
C HIS A 105 -9.64 8.80 7.33
N CYS A 106 -9.73 9.43 8.49
CA CYS A 106 -9.20 8.89 9.74
C CYS A 106 -10.14 9.21 10.89
N GLU A 107 -10.43 8.27 11.74
CA GLU A 107 -11.11 8.56 12.99
C GLU A 107 -10.16 9.26 13.98
N PRO A 108 -10.60 10.35 14.64
CA PRO A 108 -9.81 11.01 15.67
C PRO A 108 -9.42 10.03 16.79
N GLY A 109 -8.16 10.07 17.21
CA GLY A 109 -7.64 9.21 18.28
C GLY A 109 -7.34 7.76 17.90
N GLY A 110 -7.78 7.29 16.72
CA GLY A 110 -7.48 5.94 16.21
C GLY A 110 -6.08 5.84 15.58
N GLU A 111 -5.65 4.63 15.24
CA GLU A 111 -4.42 4.36 14.48
C GLU A 111 -4.71 3.99 13.02
N SER A 112 -5.98 3.81 12.65
CA SER A 112 -6.40 3.44 11.31
C SER A 112 -6.68 4.66 10.44
N ALA A 113 -6.43 4.53 9.15
CA ALA A 113 -6.79 5.46 8.12
C ALA A 113 -7.33 4.72 6.91
N GLU A 114 -8.08 5.42 6.08
CA GLU A 114 -8.47 4.95 4.75
C GLU A 114 -8.02 5.97 3.71
N VAL A 115 -7.63 5.49 2.54
CA VAL A 115 -7.28 6.33 1.38
C VAL A 115 -8.09 5.87 0.16
N ASN A 116 -8.63 6.84 -0.56
CA ASN A 116 -9.39 6.58 -1.77
C ASN A 116 -8.43 6.40 -2.94
N LEU A 117 -8.63 5.33 -3.69
CA LEU A 117 -7.89 5.01 -4.90
C LEU A 117 -8.76 5.25 -6.14
N PRO A 118 -8.15 5.40 -7.32
CA PRO A 118 -8.90 5.46 -8.58
C PRO A 118 -9.78 4.23 -8.78
N ASP A 119 -10.83 4.39 -9.57
CA ASP A 119 -11.67 3.27 -10.00
C ASP A 119 -10.85 2.24 -10.77
N VAL A 120 -11.19 0.97 -10.60
CA VAL A 120 -10.46 -0.19 -11.13
C VAL A 120 -11.37 -0.99 -12.05
N GLU A 121 -10.89 -1.32 -13.26
CA GLU A 121 -11.57 -2.28 -14.12
C GLU A 121 -11.63 -3.65 -13.43
N LEU A 122 -12.72 -4.41 -13.61
CA LEU A 122 -12.81 -5.74 -13.02
C LEU A 122 -11.68 -6.64 -13.53
N PRO A 123 -11.14 -7.51 -12.66
CA PRO A 123 -10.11 -8.46 -13.03
C PRO A 123 -10.54 -9.38 -14.16
N VAL A 124 -9.57 -9.83 -14.96
CA VAL A 124 -9.79 -10.76 -16.06
C VAL A 124 -8.87 -11.97 -15.92
N GLU A 125 -9.30 -13.12 -16.42
CA GLU A 125 -8.41 -14.29 -16.53
C GLU A 125 -7.29 -14.00 -17.53
N PRO A 126 -6.01 -14.14 -17.15
CA PRO A 126 -4.90 -13.88 -18.07
C PRO A 126 -4.85 -14.95 -19.16
N PRO A 127 -4.88 -14.58 -20.46
CA PRO A 127 -4.94 -15.54 -21.55
C PRO A 127 -3.78 -16.54 -21.53
N GLY A 128 -4.09 -17.85 -21.57
CA GLY A 128 -3.10 -18.91 -21.64
C GLY A 128 -2.28 -19.16 -20.37
N LEU A 129 -2.56 -18.47 -19.27
CA LEU A 129 -1.94 -18.72 -17.98
C LEU A 129 -2.88 -19.58 -17.13
N ALA A 130 -2.46 -20.82 -16.85
CA ALA A 130 -3.27 -21.77 -16.07
C ALA A 130 -2.82 -21.83 -14.61
N ALA A 131 -3.77 -22.16 -13.74
CA ALA A 131 -3.53 -22.46 -12.34
C ALA A 131 -2.63 -23.70 -12.18
N GLY A 132 -1.68 -23.63 -11.28
CA GLY A 132 -0.79 -24.72 -10.90
C GLY A 132 -1.39 -25.62 -9.81
N ALA A 133 -0.61 -26.58 -9.35
CA ALA A 133 -1.03 -27.46 -8.25
C ALA A 133 -1.26 -26.66 -6.96
N GLY A 134 -2.45 -26.81 -6.35
CA GLY A 134 -2.87 -26.07 -5.16
C GLY A 134 -3.34 -24.65 -5.43
N GLU A 135 -3.35 -24.21 -6.71
CA GLU A 135 -3.94 -22.94 -7.14
C GLU A 135 -5.36 -23.22 -7.67
N ARG A 136 -6.32 -22.36 -7.36
CA ARG A 136 -7.72 -22.50 -7.79
C ARG A 136 -8.03 -21.71 -9.06
N TRP A 137 -7.54 -20.47 -9.10
CA TRP A 137 -7.68 -19.56 -10.23
C TRP A 137 -6.62 -18.46 -10.20
N LEU A 138 -6.45 -17.82 -11.33
CA LEU A 138 -5.62 -16.64 -11.51
C LEU A 138 -6.45 -15.54 -12.15
N GLU A 139 -6.28 -14.30 -11.68
CA GLU A 139 -6.87 -13.11 -12.27
C GLU A 139 -5.85 -11.99 -12.37
N PHE A 140 -5.94 -11.23 -13.44
CA PHE A 140 -5.10 -10.06 -13.70
C PHE A 140 -5.91 -8.78 -13.53
N ALA A 141 -5.37 -7.83 -12.80
CA ALA A 141 -5.94 -6.51 -12.57
C ALA A 141 -4.86 -5.42 -12.62
N VAL A 142 -5.26 -4.21 -12.96
CA VAL A 142 -4.38 -3.03 -12.90
C VAL A 142 -4.91 -2.08 -11.81
N VAL A 143 -4.17 -1.97 -10.72
CA VAL A 143 -4.45 -1.02 -9.62
C VAL A 143 -3.24 -0.09 -9.50
N GLY A 144 -3.20 0.94 -10.34
CA GLY A 144 -2.02 1.78 -10.54
C GLY A 144 -0.88 1.06 -11.25
N VAL A 145 -0.61 -0.20 -10.86
CA VAL A 145 0.38 -1.11 -11.47
C VAL A 145 -0.26 -2.48 -11.70
N PRO A 146 0.33 -3.32 -12.58
CA PRO A 146 -0.18 -4.66 -12.85
C PRO A 146 -0.08 -5.59 -11.63
N HIS A 147 -1.14 -6.36 -11.39
CA HIS A 147 -1.25 -7.39 -10.37
C HIS A 147 -1.78 -8.70 -10.95
N LEU A 148 -1.15 -9.80 -10.61
CA LEU A 148 -1.70 -11.14 -10.76
C LEU A 148 -2.16 -11.62 -9.39
N VAL A 149 -3.43 -11.96 -9.27
CA VAL A 149 -4.01 -12.56 -8.06
C VAL A 149 -4.10 -14.06 -8.26
N VAL A 150 -3.57 -14.81 -7.32
CA VAL A 150 -3.52 -16.28 -7.35
C VAL A 150 -4.25 -16.81 -6.12
N ARG A 151 -5.38 -17.43 -6.29
CA ARG A 151 -6.16 -18.06 -5.22
C ARG A 151 -5.59 -19.45 -4.93
N VAL A 152 -5.09 -19.65 -3.71
CA VAL A 152 -4.48 -20.90 -3.27
C VAL A 152 -5.28 -21.56 -2.15
N ASP A 153 -5.12 -22.86 -1.98
CA ASP A 153 -5.79 -23.60 -0.91
C ASP A 153 -5.17 -23.33 0.46
N ASP A 154 -3.83 -23.21 0.50
CA ASP A 154 -3.06 -23.03 1.72
C ASP A 154 -1.95 -22.03 1.49
N ILE A 155 -2.01 -20.90 2.18
CA ILE A 155 -1.07 -19.78 2.03
C ILE A 155 0.35 -20.14 2.53
N GLU A 156 0.45 -21.02 3.53
CA GLU A 156 1.73 -21.41 4.11
C GLU A 156 2.53 -22.35 3.21
N ARG A 157 1.85 -23.04 2.28
CA ARG A 157 2.49 -23.93 1.30
C ARG A 157 2.94 -23.22 0.03
N VAL A 158 2.68 -21.90 -0.08
CA VAL A 158 3.10 -21.15 -1.28
C VAL A 158 4.61 -21.05 -1.34
N ASP A 159 5.19 -21.56 -2.43
CA ASP A 159 6.59 -21.32 -2.79
C ASP A 159 6.74 -19.97 -3.51
N MET A 160 7.52 -19.06 -2.95
CA MET A 160 7.80 -17.75 -3.58
C MET A 160 8.61 -17.88 -4.90
N GLY A 161 9.22 -19.02 -5.19
CA GLY A 161 9.77 -19.35 -6.50
C GLY A 161 8.70 -19.35 -7.59
N ARG A 162 7.48 -19.79 -7.26
CA ARG A 162 6.30 -19.67 -8.15
C ARG A 162 5.93 -18.20 -8.38
N GLY A 163 5.98 -17.37 -7.33
CA GLY A 163 5.78 -15.92 -7.43
C GLY A 163 6.77 -15.27 -8.39
N ARG A 164 8.06 -15.61 -8.27
CA ARG A 164 9.10 -15.14 -9.18
C ARG A 164 8.84 -15.55 -10.63
N THR A 165 8.44 -16.82 -10.86
CA THR A 165 8.14 -17.31 -12.21
C THR A 165 6.97 -16.56 -12.82
N LEU A 166 5.86 -16.41 -12.10
CA LEU A 166 4.68 -15.69 -12.55
C LEU A 166 4.94 -14.20 -12.77
N ARG A 167 5.77 -13.58 -11.91
CA ARG A 167 6.15 -12.17 -12.00
C ARG A 167 6.73 -11.81 -13.38
N HIS A 168 7.48 -12.74 -13.98
CA HIS A 168 8.18 -12.55 -15.24
C HIS A 168 7.49 -13.27 -16.41
N ASP A 169 6.27 -13.74 -16.23
CA ASP A 169 5.57 -14.45 -17.30
C ASP A 169 5.25 -13.49 -18.47
N PRO A 170 5.71 -13.77 -19.70
CA PRO A 170 5.53 -12.88 -20.84
C PRO A 170 4.07 -12.64 -21.21
N ARG A 171 3.15 -13.51 -20.79
CA ARG A 171 1.71 -13.34 -21.00
C ARG A 171 1.12 -12.19 -20.18
N LEU A 172 1.84 -11.70 -19.17
CA LEU A 172 1.46 -10.53 -18.37
C LEU A 172 2.02 -9.20 -18.93
N GLY A 173 2.63 -9.25 -20.13
CA GLY A 173 3.28 -8.13 -20.79
C GLY A 173 4.73 -7.91 -20.32
N ASP A 174 5.47 -7.05 -21.01
CA ASP A 174 6.91 -6.83 -20.79
C ASP A 174 7.24 -6.35 -19.37
N ALA A 175 6.37 -5.57 -18.76
CA ALA A 175 6.55 -5.10 -17.40
C ALA A 175 6.32 -6.22 -16.35
N GLY A 176 5.60 -7.29 -16.70
CA GLY A 176 5.13 -8.30 -15.76
C GLY A 176 4.20 -7.73 -14.69
N ALA A 177 3.99 -8.45 -13.60
CA ALA A 177 3.06 -8.05 -12.55
C ALA A 177 3.58 -8.34 -11.14
N ASN A 178 3.05 -7.64 -10.13
CA ASN A 178 3.10 -8.13 -8.75
C ASN A 178 2.26 -9.40 -8.63
N VAL A 179 2.71 -10.39 -7.89
CA VAL A 179 1.98 -11.65 -7.72
C VAL A 179 1.47 -11.75 -6.30
N ASN A 180 0.14 -11.78 -6.15
CA ASN A 180 -0.53 -11.80 -4.86
C ASN A 180 -1.20 -13.17 -4.67
N PHE A 181 -0.65 -13.98 -3.77
CA PHE A 181 -1.27 -15.23 -3.36
C PHE A 181 -2.26 -14.95 -2.24
N ILE A 182 -3.49 -15.47 -2.38
CA ILE A 182 -4.55 -15.31 -1.38
C ILE A 182 -5.15 -16.65 -1.00
N ALA A 183 -5.49 -16.78 0.29
CA ALA A 183 -6.20 -17.94 0.82
C ALA A 183 -7.31 -17.51 1.77
N PRO A 184 -8.41 -18.30 1.90
CA PRO A 184 -9.44 -18.01 2.88
C PRO A 184 -8.88 -18.19 4.29
N PRO A 185 -9.47 -17.52 5.28
CA PRO A 185 -9.20 -17.80 6.67
C PRO A 185 -9.75 -19.19 7.06
N PHE A 186 -9.23 -19.73 8.16
CA PHE A 186 -9.78 -20.95 8.75
C PHE A 186 -11.16 -20.67 9.37
N ASP A 187 -11.29 -19.57 10.12
CA ASP A 187 -12.58 -19.08 10.62
C ASP A 187 -13.08 -17.98 9.66
N PRO A 188 -14.33 -18.07 9.15
CA PRO A 188 -14.91 -17.06 8.27
C PRO A 188 -14.95 -15.62 8.87
N ALA A 189 -14.85 -15.48 10.19
CA ALA A 189 -14.78 -14.18 10.86
C ALA A 189 -13.39 -13.54 10.79
N ASP A 190 -12.35 -14.32 10.52
CA ASP A 190 -10.99 -13.88 10.39
C ASP A 190 -10.73 -13.20 9.01
N PRO A 191 -9.69 -12.36 8.89
CA PRO A 191 -9.29 -11.78 7.61
C PRO A 191 -8.75 -12.84 6.65
N TRP A 192 -8.95 -12.65 5.36
CA TRP A 192 -8.27 -13.37 4.31
C TRP A 192 -6.76 -13.26 4.49
N LEU A 193 -6.01 -14.25 4.01
CA LEU A 193 -4.55 -14.24 4.08
C LEU A 193 -3.98 -13.82 2.72
N ILE A 194 -2.92 -12.98 2.74
CA ILE A 194 -2.27 -12.50 1.53
C ILE A 194 -0.75 -12.52 1.68
N ARG A 195 -0.06 -12.99 0.64
CA ARG A 195 1.40 -12.92 0.45
C ARG A 195 1.70 -12.37 -0.93
N THR A 196 2.64 -11.44 -1.04
CA THR A 196 2.96 -10.76 -2.30
C THR A 196 4.42 -10.92 -2.66
N TYR A 197 4.69 -11.41 -3.89
CA TYR A 197 5.98 -11.25 -4.56
C TYR A 197 5.94 -9.96 -5.37
N GLU A 198 6.77 -8.99 -5.02
CA GLU A 198 6.64 -7.62 -5.50
C GLU A 198 7.61 -7.30 -6.63
N ARG A 199 7.08 -6.72 -7.70
CA ARG A 199 7.81 -6.21 -8.85
C ARG A 199 8.71 -5.05 -8.45
N GLY A 200 9.98 -5.10 -8.83
CA GLY A 200 10.98 -4.08 -8.50
C GLY A 200 11.72 -4.35 -7.19
N VAL A 201 11.09 -5.03 -6.23
CA VAL A 201 11.76 -5.59 -5.04
C VAL A 201 12.33 -6.97 -5.37
N GLU A 202 11.64 -7.74 -6.22
CA GLU A 202 11.98 -9.08 -6.68
C GLU A 202 12.10 -10.08 -5.53
N ALA A 203 11.26 -9.90 -4.52
CA ALA A 203 11.15 -10.74 -3.33
C ALA A 203 9.74 -10.66 -2.72
N GLU A 204 9.48 -11.49 -1.72
CA GLU A 204 8.28 -11.35 -0.89
C GLU A 204 8.38 -10.08 -0.04
N THR A 205 7.32 -9.26 -0.06
CA THR A 205 7.20 -8.07 0.79
C THR A 205 6.22 -8.30 1.94
N LEU A 206 6.33 -7.47 2.97
CA LEU A 206 5.49 -7.59 4.17
C LEU A 206 4.04 -7.18 3.90
N ALA A 207 3.80 -6.26 2.96
CA ALA A 207 2.48 -5.84 2.54
C ALA A 207 2.54 -5.10 1.19
N CYS A 208 1.47 -5.23 0.40
CA CYS A 208 1.26 -4.48 -0.84
C CYS A 208 -0.20 -3.98 -0.88
N GLY A 209 -0.40 -2.66 -0.70
CA GLY A 209 -1.74 -2.07 -0.64
C GLY A 209 -2.54 -2.25 -1.92
N THR A 210 -1.94 -1.95 -3.09
CA THR A 210 -2.59 -2.12 -4.40
C THR A 210 -2.85 -3.58 -4.75
N GLY A 211 -1.96 -4.48 -4.32
CA GLY A 211 -2.17 -5.93 -4.43
C GLY A 211 -3.34 -6.43 -3.58
N THR A 212 -3.52 -5.85 -2.39
CA THR A 212 -4.67 -6.15 -1.53
C THR A 212 -5.98 -5.68 -2.19
N VAL A 213 -5.97 -4.49 -2.81
CA VAL A 213 -7.14 -3.99 -3.57
C VAL A 213 -7.47 -4.90 -4.75
N ALA A 214 -6.47 -5.27 -5.57
CA ALA A 214 -6.67 -6.22 -6.67
C ALA A 214 -7.29 -7.53 -6.17
N SER A 215 -6.77 -8.08 -5.07
CA SER A 215 -7.25 -9.32 -4.46
C SER A 215 -8.69 -9.22 -3.96
N ALA A 216 -9.06 -8.10 -3.31
CA ALA A 216 -10.42 -7.88 -2.83
C ALA A 216 -11.43 -7.79 -3.97
N ILE A 217 -11.07 -7.07 -5.05
CA ILE A 217 -11.95 -6.91 -6.21
C ILE A 217 -12.11 -8.28 -6.91
N SER A 218 -11.03 -9.07 -7.04
CA SER A 218 -11.10 -10.44 -7.61
C SER A 218 -12.06 -11.33 -6.81
N LEU A 219 -11.93 -11.36 -5.48
CA LEU A 219 -12.82 -12.14 -4.62
C LEU A 219 -14.28 -11.71 -4.75
N ALA A 220 -14.53 -10.40 -4.74
CA ALA A 220 -15.88 -9.85 -4.85
C ALA A 220 -16.49 -10.09 -6.23
N ALA A 221 -15.74 -9.94 -7.32
CA ALA A 221 -16.19 -10.20 -8.68
C ALA A 221 -16.56 -11.68 -8.89
N ARG A 222 -15.85 -12.59 -8.22
CA ARG A 222 -16.15 -14.03 -8.22
C ARG A 222 -17.19 -14.46 -7.19
N SER A 223 -17.72 -13.54 -6.40
CA SER A 223 -18.67 -13.81 -5.31
C SER A 223 -18.12 -14.78 -4.24
N GLU A 224 -16.80 -14.85 -4.08
CA GLU A 224 -16.13 -15.63 -3.02
C GLU A 224 -16.07 -14.88 -1.69
N ALA A 225 -16.16 -13.55 -1.72
CA ALA A 225 -16.28 -12.72 -0.52
C ALA A 225 -17.09 -11.44 -0.80
N THR A 226 -17.65 -10.84 0.26
CA THR A 226 -18.43 -9.59 0.16
C THR A 226 -17.63 -8.42 0.71
N LEU A 227 -17.54 -7.32 -0.03
CA LEU A 227 -16.93 -6.07 0.42
C LEU A 227 -17.73 -5.46 1.59
N PRO A 228 -17.06 -4.89 2.62
CA PRO A 228 -15.61 -4.74 2.73
C PRO A 228 -14.89 -6.05 3.10
N ILE A 229 -13.70 -6.27 2.51
CA ILE A 229 -12.87 -7.45 2.76
C ILE A 229 -11.63 -7.05 3.54
N ARG A 230 -11.28 -7.83 4.57
CA ARG A 230 -10.06 -7.66 5.35
C ARG A 230 -9.04 -8.72 4.96
N PHE A 231 -7.76 -8.31 4.94
CA PHE A 231 -6.63 -9.20 4.68
C PHE A 231 -5.58 -9.07 5.78
N ARG A 232 -5.08 -10.20 6.26
CA ARG A 232 -3.87 -10.26 7.09
C ARG A 232 -2.67 -10.45 6.18
N THR A 233 -1.77 -9.49 6.22
CA THR A 233 -0.56 -9.48 5.39
C THR A 233 0.56 -10.32 6.03
N ARG A 234 1.63 -10.60 5.29
CA ARG A 234 2.80 -11.31 5.81
C ARG A 234 3.45 -10.59 7.00
N GLY A 235 3.38 -9.27 7.03
CA GLY A 235 3.87 -8.45 8.14
C GLY A 235 3.02 -8.50 9.40
N GLY A 236 1.84 -9.14 9.35
CA GLY A 236 0.88 -9.25 10.45
C GLY A 236 -0.21 -8.18 10.50
N PRO A 237 0.03 -6.89 10.18
CA PRO A 237 -1.02 -5.88 10.14
C PRO A 237 -2.11 -6.22 9.12
N GLU A 238 -3.33 -5.79 9.44
CA GLU A 238 -4.48 -5.95 8.55
C GLU A 238 -4.61 -4.76 7.60
N LEU A 239 -5.02 -5.07 6.37
CA LEU A 239 -5.51 -4.13 5.38
C LEU A 239 -6.98 -4.43 5.11
N SER A 240 -7.77 -3.41 4.85
CA SER A 240 -9.18 -3.53 4.47
C SER A 240 -9.42 -2.86 3.12
N VAL A 241 -10.35 -3.41 2.36
CA VAL A 241 -10.77 -2.82 1.09
C VAL A 241 -12.28 -2.73 1.07
N ARG A 242 -12.79 -1.54 0.78
CA ARG A 242 -14.20 -1.31 0.45
C ARG A 242 -14.32 -0.69 -0.94
N ALA A 243 -15.30 -1.10 -1.67
CA ALA A 243 -15.62 -0.61 -3.02
C ALA A 243 -17.06 -0.97 -3.36
N GLU A 244 -17.55 -0.44 -4.48
CA GLU A 244 -18.80 -0.83 -5.10
C GLU A 244 -18.49 -1.43 -6.48
N LEU A 245 -19.06 -2.61 -6.79
CA LEU A 245 -18.95 -3.18 -8.13
C LEU A 245 -20.12 -2.70 -8.98
N ARG A 246 -19.82 -1.99 -10.07
CA ARG A 246 -20.83 -1.42 -10.97
C ARG A 246 -20.32 -1.39 -12.41
N GLU A 247 -21.12 -1.87 -13.35
CA GLU A 247 -20.87 -1.74 -14.79
C GLU A 247 -19.48 -2.17 -15.26
N GLY A 248 -18.98 -3.32 -14.74
CA GLY A 248 -17.67 -3.84 -15.13
C GLY A 248 -16.47 -3.18 -14.42
N ARG A 249 -16.72 -2.35 -13.40
CA ARG A 249 -15.70 -1.65 -12.63
C ARG A 249 -15.93 -1.75 -11.13
N ALA A 250 -14.87 -1.62 -10.38
CA ALA A 250 -14.92 -1.29 -8.96
C ALA A 250 -14.76 0.23 -8.82
N ILE A 251 -15.76 0.87 -8.25
CA ILE A 251 -15.81 2.32 -8.03
C ILE A 251 -15.79 2.64 -6.54
N ASN A 252 -15.49 3.89 -6.20
CA ASN A 252 -15.40 4.32 -4.80
C ASN A 252 -14.48 3.41 -3.97
N VAL A 253 -13.32 3.09 -4.51
CA VAL A 253 -12.35 2.15 -3.94
C VAL A 253 -11.59 2.80 -2.80
N TRP A 254 -11.60 2.17 -1.63
CA TRP A 254 -10.87 2.62 -0.46
C TRP A 254 -9.99 1.51 0.10
N LEU A 255 -8.74 1.86 0.37
CA LEU A 255 -7.79 1.02 1.08
C LEU A 255 -7.68 1.53 2.51
N GLY A 256 -8.01 0.68 3.47
CA GLY A 256 -7.86 0.94 4.89
C GLY A 256 -6.68 0.19 5.49
N GLY A 257 -6.03 0.79 6.47
CA GLY A 257 -4.92 0.17 7.16
C GLY A 257 -4.41 1.01 8.32
N GLN A 258 -3.40 0.50 9.01
CA GLN A 258 -2.78 1.18 10.13
C GLN A 258 -1.80 2.25 9.66
N GLY A 259 -1.87 3.43 10.32
CA GLY A 259 -0.85 4.47 10.23
C GLY A 259 -0.43 4.88 11.64
N ARG A 260 0.54 4.17 12.23
CA ARG A 260 0.91 4.30 13.63
C ARG A 260 2.21 5.08 13.83
N LEU A 261 2.18 6.07 14.72
CA LEU A 261 3.37 6.78 15.17
C LEU A 261 4.14 5.88 16.16
N LEU A 262 5.41 5.58 15.85
CA LEU A 262 6.29 4.78 16.69
C LEU A 262 7.06 5.65 17.69
N PHE A 263 7.68 6.71 17.19
CA PHE A 263 8.37 7.71 18.00
C PHE A 263 8.55 9.04 17.23
N ARG A 264 8.95 10.08 17.94
CA ARG A 264 9.43 11.34 17.39
C ARG A 264 10.79 11.68 18.02
N GLY A 265 11.65 12.38 17.27
CA GLY A 265 12.98 12.73 17.74
C GLY A 265 13.68 13.74 16.83
N VAL A 266 14.91 14.05 17.18
CA VAL A 266 15.81 14.86 16.34
C VAL A 266 16.82 13.93 15.69
N TRP A 267 17.05 14.10 14.39
CA TRP A 267 18.12 13.43 13.69
C TRP A 267 19.23 14.45 13.41
N GLU A 268 20.43 14.15 13.90
CA GLU A 268 21.62 14.98 13.78
C GLU A 268 22.59 14.45 12.69
N GLY A 269 22.05 13.75 11.73
CA GLY A 269 22.84 13.21 10.64
C GLY A 269 23.35 14.28 9.67
N PRO A 270 24.21 13.87 8.69
CA PRO A 270 24.92 14.76 7.79
C PRO A 270 24.02 15.66 6.97
#